data_44a8cecf08f0e776eb1c1b1f157d4a74
#
_entry.id   44a8cecf08f0e776eb1c1b1f157d4a74
#
_cell.length_a   1.000
_cell.length_b   1.000
_cell.length_c   1.000
_cell.angle_alpha   90.00
_cell.angle_beta   90.00
_cell.angle_gamma   90.00
#
_symmetry.space_group_name_H-M   'P 1'
#
loop_
_entity.id
_entity.type
_entity.pdbx_description
1 polymer ?
#
loop_
_entity_poly.entity_id
_entity_poly.type
_entity_poly.pdbx_seq_one_letter_code
_entity_poly.pdbx_strand_id
1 'polypeptide(L)'
;RIFQICELSRVLKENGLGGFHGVSLEEWLCVIFHESGYDSQALNYYNGSSSHGLFQINQPYWCDXSESTEPSVNACQIPCSKLLDDDILDDIECAKKIVKEPKGITAWEAWQPFCNSDLDQWKC
;
A
#
# COMPACT_ATOMS: atom_id res chain seq x y z
N ARG A 1 -0.48 -14.16 -2.04
CA ARG A 1 -1.70 -14.68 -1.39
C ARG A 1 -2.74 -13.58 -1.32
N ILE A 2 -3.98 -13.97 -1.30
CA ILE A 2 -5.08 -13.03 -1.16
C ILE A 2 -5.57 -13.11 0.28
N PHE A 3 -5.45 -11.99 1.00
CA PHE A 3 -5.85 -11.94 2.41
C PHE A 3 -7.37 -11.84 2.56
N GLN A 4 -7.88 -12.43 3.62
CA GLN A 4 -9.26 -12.22 4.02
C GLN A 4 -9.31 -10.91 4.82
N ILE A 5 -10.39 -10.15 4.65
CA ILE A 5 -10.42 -8.78 5.15
C ILE A 5 -10.18 -8.67 6.66
N CYS A 6 -10.80 -9.53 7.47
CA CYS A 6 -10.63 -9.39 8.91
C CYS A 6 -9.28 -9.90 9.38
N GLU A 7 -8.70 -10.86 8.68
CA GLU A 7 -7.33 -11.27 8.93
C GLU A 7 -6.37 -10.11 8.66
N LEU A 8 -6.55 -9.46 7.51
CA LEU A 8 -5.70 -8.33 7.16
C LEU A 8 -5.88 -7.19 8.16
N SER A 9 -7.13 -6.92 8.53
CA SER A 9 -7.41 -5.88 9.51
C SER A 9 -6.61 -6.08 10.80
N ARG A 10 -6.57 -7.33 11.27
CA ARG A 10 -5.82 -7.63 12.49
C ARG A 10 -4.34 -7.36 12.32
N VAL A 11 -3.77 -7.78 11.19
CA VAL A 11 -2.35 -7.57 10.94
C VAL A 11 -2.02 -6.08 10.87
N LEU A 12 -2.83 -5.30 10.16
CA LEU A 12 -2.61 -3.87 10.08
C LEU A 12 -2.70 -3.21 11.45
N LYS A 13 -3.70 -3.61 12.23
CA LYS A 13 -3.88 -3.05 13.57
C LYS A 13 -2.70 -3.39 14.47
N GLU A 14 -2.25 -4.63 14.44
CA GLU A 14 -1.13 -5.06 15.27
C GLU A 14 0.17 -4.35 14.91
N ASN A 15 0.28 -3.87 13.69
CA ASN A 15 1.47 -3.17 13.25
C ASN A 15 1.30 -1.65 13.22
N GLY A 16 0.28 -1.17 13.90
CA GLY A 16 0.16 0.24 14.17
C GLY A 16 -0.39 1.10 13.04
N LEU A 17 -1.04 0.50 12.05
CA LEU A 17 -1.51 1.28 10.93
C LEU A 17 -2.87 1.94 11.18
N GLY A 18 -3.69 1.37 12.07
CA GLY A 18 -4.99 1.94 12.37
C GLY A 18 -4.85 3.27 13.09
N GLY A 19 -5.34 4.33 12.50
CA GLY A 19 -5.20 5.68 13.06
C GLY A 19 -3.87 6.34 12.77
N PHE A 20 -2.95 5.63 12.13
CA PHE A 20 -1.64 6.18 11.85
C PHE A 20 -1.77 7.40 10.96
N HIS A 21 -1.20 8.50 11.39
CA HIS A 21 -1.23 9.77 10.66
C HIS A 21 -2.66 10.19 10.33
N GLY A 22 -3.60 9.83 11.20
CA GLY A 22 -5.00 10.23 11.05
C GLY A 22 -5.82 9.39 10.09
N VAL A 23 -5.28 8.29 9.58
CA VAL A 23 -6.00 7.44 8.63
C VAL A 23 -6.55 6.23 9.38
N SER A 24 -7.86 6.04 9.32
CA SER A 24 -8.50 4.96 10.06
C SER A 24 -8.19 3.61 9.44
N LEU A 25 -8.36 2.57 10.24
CA LEU A 25 -8.19 1.20 9.75
C LEU A 25 -9.12 0.91 8.58
N GLU A 26 -10.36 1.39 8.66
CA GLU A 26 -11.33 1.18 7.59
C GLU A 26 -10.92 1.88 6.31
N GLU A 27 -10.32 3.07 6.42
CA GLU A 27 -9.80 3.74 5.23
C GLU A 27 -8.71 2.90 4.57
N TRP A 28 -7.79 2.36 5.37
CA TRP A 28 -6.75 1.50 4.81
C TRP A 28 -7.33 0.27 4.13
N LEU A 29 -8.31 -0.38 4.76
CA LEU A 29 -8.90 -1.57 4.16
C LEU A 29 -9.59 -1.25 2.84
N CYS A 30 -10.24 -0.10 2.77
CA CYS A 30 -10.88 0.35 1.53
C CYS A 30 -9.84 0.62 0.44
N VAL A 31 -8.78 1.35 0.79
CA VAL A 31 -7.73 1.67 -0.18
C VAL A 31 -7.07 0.40 -0.70
N ILE A 32 -6.70 -0.50 0.21
CA ILE A 32 -6.01 -1.72 -0.19
C ILE A 32 -6.89 -2.59 -1.09
N PHE A 33 -8.18 -2.67 -0.79
CA PHE A 33 -9.08 -3.42 -1.65
C PHE A 33 -9.07 -2.88 -3.08
N HIS A 34 -9.21 -1.58 -3.21
CA HIS A 34 -9.29 -0.99 -4.55
C HIS A 34 -7.94 -0.98 -5.27
N GLU A 35 -6.84 -1.02 -4.53
CA GLU A 35 -5.53 -1.07 -5.17
C GLU A 35 -5.14 -2.47 -5.61
N SER A 36 -5.33 -3.47 -4.76
CA SER A 36 -4.78 -4.81 -5.02
C SER A 36 -5.77 -5.94 -4.83
N GLY A 37 -6.98 -5.68 -4.33
CA GLY A 37 -7.89 -6.76 -4.00
C GLY A 37 -7.37 -7.64 -2.87
N TYR A 38 -6.57 -7.07 -1.99
CA TYR A 38 -5.95 -7.78 -0.87
C TYR A 38 -4.91 -8.82 -1.30
N ASP A 39 -4.38 -8.67 -2.51
CA ASP A 39 -3.42 -9.63 -3.08
C ASP A 39 -2.01 -9.12 -2.85
N SER A 40 -1.26 -9.84 -2.02
CA SER A 40 0.11 -9.44 -1.71
C SER A 40 1.06 -9.56 -2.90
N GLN A 41 0.64 -10.22 -3.97
CA GLN A 41 1.49 -10.41 -5.14
C GLN A 41 1.05 -9.58 -6.34
N ALA A 42 0.13 -8.63 -6.14
CA ALA A 42 -0.36 -7.81 -7.24
C ALA A 42 0.76 -6.98 -7.86
N LEU A 43 0.84 -7.00 -9.17
CA LEU A 43 1.86 -6.28 -9.92
C LEU A 43 1.20 -5.69 -11.16
N ASN A 44 1.26 -4.38 -11.30
CA ASN A 44 0.63 -3.70 -12.43
C ASN A 44 1.61 -2.72 -13.05
N TYR A 45 1.53 -2.60 -14.38
CA TYR A 45 2.37 -1.70 -15.15
C TYR A 45 1.54 -0.58 -15.74
N TYR A 46 2.06 0.65 -15.63
CA TYR A 46 1.38 1.85 -16.16
C TYR A 46 2.43 2.77 -16.77
N ASN A 47 2.38 2.97 -18.08
CA ASN A 47 3.15 4.05 -18.72
C ASN A 47 4.59 4.17 -18.23
N GLY A 48 5.29 3.05 -18.20
CA GLY A 48 6.70 3.06 -17.84
C GLY A 48 6.99 2.98 -16.36
N SER A 49 5.97 2.84 -15.53
CA SER A 49 6.17 2.62 -14.11
C SER A 49 5.47 1.33 -13.71
N SER A 50 5.71 0.89 -12.50
CA SER A 50 5.06 -0.31 -11.99
C SER A 50 4.65 -0.12 -10.54
N SER A 51 3.61 -0.86 -10.15
CA SER A 51 3.05 -0.80 -8.80
C SER A 51 3.04 -2.20 -8.21
N HIS A 52 3.44 -2.31 -6.95
CA HIS A 52 3.81 -3.59 -6.38
C HIS A 52 3.08 -3.87 -5.08
N GLY A 53 2.47 -5.04 -5.01
CA GLY A 53 2.02 -5.64 -3.76
C GLY A 53 0.73 -5.09 -3.22
N LEU A 54 0.52 -5.36 -1.95
CA LEU A 54 -0.73 -5.10 -1.28
C LEU A 54 -1.18 -3.64 -1.42
N PHE A 55 -0.25 -2.69 -1.27
CA PHE A 55 -0.55 -1.27 -1.34
C PHE A 55 -0.29 -0.66 -2.71
N GLN A 56 0.14 -1.45 -3.68
CA GLN A 56 0.49 -0.98 -5.03
C GLN A 56 1.48 0.18 -4.99
N ILE A 57 2.62 -0.09 -4.39
CA ILE A 57 3.66 0.91 -4.18
C ILE A 57 4.48 1.07 -5.46
N ASN A 58 4.75 2.30 -5.83
CA ASN A 58 5.34 2.65 -7.12
C ASN A 58 6.84 2.54 -7.16
N GLN A 59 7.35 1.95 -8.24
CA GLN A 59 8.71 2.17 -8.70
C GLN A 59 8.67 3.32 -9.71
N PRO A 60 9.61 4.21 -9.75
CA PRO A 60 10.91 4.20 -9.06
C PRO A 60 10.97 5.06 -7.80
N TYR A 61 9.88 5.71 -7.44
CA TYR A 61 9.99 6.67 -6.35
C TYR A 61 10.13 5.99 -4.99
N TRP A 62 9.33 4.97 -4.72
CA TRP A 62 9.29 4.37 -3.39
C TRP A 62 10.13 3.12 -3.26
N CYS A 63 10.25 2.31 -4.32
CA CYS A 63 11.05 1.09 -4.30
C CYS A 63 11.87 0.98 -5.58
N ASP A 64 12.77 0.00 -5.65
CA ASP A 64 13.72 -0.06 -6.73
C ASP A 64 13.72 -1.41 -7.40
N UNK A 65 13.59 -1.51 -8.60
CA UNK A 65 13.57 -2.48 -9.12
C UNK A 65 14.72 -2.78 -9.34
N SER A 66 15.38 -3.53 -8.87
CA SER A 66 16.76 -3.92 -8.92
C SER A 66 17.27 -4.12 -10.35
N GLU A 67 16.33 -4.31 -11.26
CA GLU A 67 16.70 -4.51 -12.66
C GLU A 67 16.73 -3.24 -13.47
N SER A 68 16.37 -2.15 -12.85
CA SER A 68 16.37 -0.87 -13.54
C SER A 68 17.78 -0.33 -13.66
N THR A 69 18.11 0.18 -14.84
CA THR A 69 19.38 0.88 -15.03
C THR A 69 19.24 2.37 -14.74
N GLU A 70 18.00 2.84 -14.57
CA GLU A 70 17.78 4.25 -14.29
C GLU A 70 17.93 4.51 -12.81
N PRO A 71 18.47 5.68 -12.44
CA PRO A 71 18.47 6.03 -11.03
C PRO A 71 17.05 6.12 -10.50
N SER A 72 16.83 5.68 -9.29
CA SER A 72 15.54 5.78 -8.66
C SER A 72 15.67 6.43 -7.29
N VAL A 73 14.60 7.05 -6.82
CA VAL A 73 14.60 7.67 -5.51
C VAL A 73 14.63 6.60 -4.42
N ASN A 74 13.81 5.57 -4.60
CA ASN A 74 13.78 4.43 -3.66
C ASN A 74 13.63 4.91 -2.22
N ALA A 75 12.60 5.71 -1.97
CA ALA A 75 12.46 6.36 -0.67
C ALA A 75 12.24 5.37 0.47
N CYS A 76 11.66 4.21 0.21
CA CYS A 76 11.52 3.18 1.22
C CYS A 76 12.76 2.32 1.38
N GLN A 77 13.75 2.52 0.50
CA GLN A 77 15.02 1.80 0.55
C GLN A 77 14.82 0.29 0.53
N ILE A 78 14.08 -0.18 -0.47
CA ILE A 78 13.70 -1.57 -0.54
C ILE A 78 13.58 -1.99 -2.01
N PRO A 79 14.03 -3.21 -2.35
CA PRO A 79 13.74 -3.72 -3.68
C PRO A 79 12.24 -3.91 -3.86
N CYS A 80 11.70 -3.58 -5.03
CA CYS A 80 10.27 -3.74 -5.24
C CYS A 80 9.81 -5.19 -5.08
N SER A 81 10.70 -6.15 -5.32
CA SER A 81 10.35 -7.55 -5.17
C SER A 81 9.98 -7.91 -3.73
N LYS A 82 10.50 -7.18 -2.75
CA LYS A 82 10.14 -7.44 -1.36
C LYS A 82 8.70 -7.04 -1.05
N LEU A 83 8.09 -6.26 -1.92
CA LEU A 83 6.70 -5.86 -1.75
C LEU A 83 5.75 -6.85 -2.40
N LEU A 84 6.26 -7.90 -3.03
CA LEU A 84 5.46 -8.90 -3.74
C LEU A 84 5.38 -10.24 -3.03
N ASP A 85 6.06 -10.39 -1.91
CA ASP A 85 6.00 -11.66 -1.20
C ASP A 85 4.83 -11.65 -0.19
N ASP A 86 4.67 -12.76 0.52
CA ASP A 86 3.55 -12.89 1.45
C ASP A 86 3.81 -12.26 2.81
N ASP A 87 5.02 -11.77 3.04
CA ASP A 87 5.34 -11.07 4.27
C ASP A 87 5.07 -9.59 4.06
N ILE A 88 4.00 -9.09 4.63
CA ILE A 88 3.57 -7.73 4.33
C ILE A 88 4.11 -6.68 5.30
N LEU A 89 5.02 -7.06 6.20
CA LEU A 89 5.57 -6.06 7.13
C LEU A 89 6.36 -4.99 6.40
N ASP A 90 7.12 -5.36 5.37
CA ASP A 90 7.84 -4.38 4.56
C ASP A 90 6.89 -3.40 3.89
N ASP A 91 5.77 -3.94 3.38
CA ASP A 91 4.77 -3.12 2.73
C ASP A 91 4.18 -2.11 3.70
N ILE A 92 3.86 -2.57 4.92
CA ILE A 92 3.26 -1.69 5.93
C ILE A 92 4.23 -0.57 6.29
N GLU A 93 5.51 -0.89 6.48
CA GLU A 93 6.48 0.14 6.85
C GLU A 93 6.66 1.15 5.73
N CYS A 94 6.65 0.70 4.48
CA CYS A 94 6.73 1.63 3.36
C CYS A 94 5.47 2.50 3.26
N ALA A 95 4.29 1.90 3.47
CA ALA A 95 3.05 2.68 3.45
C ALA A 95 3.07 3.77 4.52
N LYS A 96 3.65 3.47 5.69
CA LYS A 96 3.76 4.50 6.74
C LYS A 96 4.62 5.67 6.28
N LYS A 97 5.73 5.39 5.57
CA LYS A 97 6.56 6.47 5.04
C LYS A 97 5.79 7.31 4.02
N ILE A 98 5.04 6.65 3.15
CA ILE A 98 4.31 7.36 2.11
C ILE A 98 3.27 8.30 2.71
N VAL A 99 2.51 7.82 3.68
CA VAL A 99 1.41 8.61 4.22
C VAL A 99 1.89 9.79 5.04
N LYS A 100 3.14 9.77 5.49
CA LYS A 100 3.71 10.93 6.20
C LYS A 100 4.02 12.10 5.27
N GLU A 101 4.10 11.87 3.96
CA GLU A 101 4.37 12.95 3.01
C GLU A 101 3.16 13.88 2.93
N PRO A 102 3.34 15.09 2.38
CA PRO A 102 2.24 16.06 2.40
C PRO A 102 0.95 15.60 1.76
N LYS A 103 0.99 14.72 0.75
CA LYS A 103 -0.24 14.21 0.16
C LYS A 103 -1.01 13.29 1.10
N GLY A 104 -0.32 12.68 2.07
CA GLY A 104 -0.98 11.77 2.98
C GLY A 104 -1.64 10.61 2.25
N ILE A 105 -2.85 10.26 2.67
CA ILE A 105 -3.55 9.13 2.07
C ILE A 105 -3.95 9.41 0.61
N THR A 106 -3.98 10.66 0.18
CA THR A 106 -4.31 10.95 -1.22
C THR A 106 -3.20 10.55 -2.19
N ALA A 107 -2.05 10.12 -1.68
CA ALA A 107 -1.06 9.50 -2.55
C ALA A 107 -1.61 8.26 -3.23
N TRP A 108 -2.59 7.61 -2.60
CA TRP A 108 -3.32 6.51 -3.22
C TRP A 108 -4.55 7.08 -3.92
N GLU A 109 -4.57 6.99 -5.24
CA GLU A 109 -5.63 7.63 -6.01
C GLU A 109 -7.01 7.05 -5.75
N ALA A 110 -7.08 5.82 -5.25
CA ALA A 110 -8.36 5.20 -4.95
C ALA A 110 -9.07 5.85 -3.76
N TRP A 111 -8.32 6.56 -2.91
CA TRP A 111 -8.92 7.04 -1.67
C TRP A 111 -10.04 8.04 -1.93
N GLN A 112 -9.82 9.03 -2.80
CA GLN A 112 -10.82 10.09 -3.01
C GLN A 112 -12.12 9.54 -3.58
N PRO A 113 -12.11 8.75 -4.65
CA PRO A 113 -13.39 8.32 -5.21
C PRO A 113 -14.09 7.22 -4.42
N PHE A 114 -13.35 6.41 -3.66
CA PHE A 114 -13.96 5.23 -3.05
C PHE A 114 -13.93 5.21 -1.54
N CYS A 115 -13.05 5.95 -0.89
CA CYS A 115 -12.80 5.77 0.52
C CYS A 115 -12.96 7.03 1.34
N ASN A 116 -13.53 8.06 0.75
CA ASN A 116 -13.67 9.36 1.39
C ASN A 116 -15.08 9.62 1.91
N SER A 117 -15.84 8.57 2.21
CA SER A 117 -17.19 8.77 2.70
C SER A 117 -17.54 7.63 3.66
N ASP A 118 -18.71 7.03 3.52
CA ASP A 118 -19.18 5.97 4.41
C ASP A 118 -18.27 4.74 4.31
N LEU A 119 -17.70 4.35 5.43
CA LEU A 119 -16.77 3.23 5.48
C LEU A 119 -17.34 2.02 6.23
N ASP A 120 -18.64 2.00 6.47
CA ASP A 120 -19.23 0.92 7.26
C ASP A 120 -18.97 -0.46 6.67
N GLN A 121 -18.95 -0.57 5.35
CA GLN A 121 -18.74 -1.89 4.75
C GLN A 121 -17.33 -2.43 4.97
N TRP A 122 -16.40 -1.59 5.43
CA TRP A 122 -15.01 -2.01 5.64
C TRP A 122 -14.71 -2.37 7.08
N LYS A 123 -15.69 -2.34 7.92
CA LYS A 123 -15.49 -2.67 9.33
C LYS A 123 -15.35 -4.18 9.53
N CYS A 124 -14.51 -4.55 10.47
CA CYS A 124 -14.41 -5.90 11.00
C CYS A 124 -14.74 -5.88 12.52
#